data_4c45e21a408e823ce8b6fd6dad2e2ade
#
_entry.id   4c45e21a408e823ce8b6fd6dad2e2ade
#
_cell.length_a   1.000
_cell.length_b   1.000
_cell.length_c   1.000
_cell.angle_alpha   90.00
_cell.angle_beta   90.00
_cell.angle_gamma   90.00
#
_symmetry.space_group_name_H-M   'P 1'
#
loop_
_entity.id
_entity.type
_entity.pdbx_description
1 polymer ?
#
loop_
_entity_poly.entity_id
_entity_poly.type
_entity_poly.pdbx_seq_one_letter_code
_entity_poly.pdbx_strand_id
1 'polypeptide(L)'
;KRVWDMNLPNPSDLFSDQRDINDNHMVKQFANPEKIEEHIRFDPTNLNDALLRLSSMYAYYGTLAAKGRMQRDGFKNKQVLLRAQKDRAIRKKAKEDGEKLTEPQIKAIVETQKAVIANDLCAIESQAVMTSLEVVRDAIKVQRDTIIQLNKNAQNELYGGMGHRSGSASGSS
;
A
#
# COMPACT_ATOMS: atom_id res chain seq x y z
N LYS A 1 -11.66 -29.04 10.35
CA LYS A 1 -10.58 -28.15 10.88
C LYS A 1 -10.67 -26.88 10.07
N ARG A 2 -11.07 -25.76 10.69
CA ARG A 2 -11.25 -24.46 10.06
C ARG A 2 -9.88 -23.91 9.66
N VAL A 3 -9.67 -23.65 8.35
CA VAL A 3 -8.45 -23.05 7.76
C VAL A 3 -8.34 -21.54 8.06
N TRP A 4 -9.03 -21.06 9.10
CA TRP A 4 -9.21 -19.63 9.42
C TRP A 4 -8.20 -19.06 10.41
N ASP A 5 -7.13 -19.82 10.77
CA ASP A 5 -6.03 -19.29 11.59
C ASP A 5 -4.96 -18.61 10.74
N MET A 6 -5.37 -17.79 9.77
CA MET A 6 -4.45 -16.77 9.28
C MET A 6 -4.42 -15.65 10.32
N ASN A 7 -3.34 -15.55 11.08
CA ASN A 7 -2.99 -14.44 11.95
C ASN A 7 -2.88 -13.16 11.11
N LEU A 8 -4.01 -12.63 10.67
CA LEU A 8 -4.06 -11.24 10.23
C LEU A 8 -3.80 -10.40 11.49
N PRO A 9 -2.78 -9.55 11.52
CA PRO A 9 -2.55 -8.68 12.66
C PRO A 9 -3.83 -7.88 12.91
N ASN A 10 -4.24 -7.81 14.18
CA ASN A 10 -5.41 -7.03 14.57
C ASN A 10 -5.21 -5.57 14.10
N PRO A 11 -6.20 -4.94 13.44
CA PRO A 11 -6.10 -3.52 13.06
C PRO A 11 -5.68 -2.60 14.20
N SER A 12 -6.03 -2.91 15.45
CA SER A 12 -5.59 -2.17 16.63
C SER A 12 -4.08 -2.29 16.90
N ASP A 13 -3.45 -3.44 16.57
CA ASP A 13 -2.02 -3.62 16.77
C ASP A 13 -1.20 -2.80 15.76
N LEU A 14 -1.82 -2.45 14.64
CA LEU A 14 -1.24 -1.58 13.63
C LEU A 14 -1.14 -0.11 14.08
N PHE A 15 -1.90 0.31 15.08
CA PHE A 15 -1.95 1.70 15.57
C PHE A 15 -1.30 1.91 16.95
N SER A 16 -0.93 0.83 17.65
CA SER A 16 -0.46 0.91 19.03
C SER A 16 0.95 1.47 19.20
N ASP A 17 1.77 1.52 18.15
CA ASP A 17 3.16 1.96 18.23
C ASP A 17 3.45 3.19 17.36
N GLN A 18 3.10 4.37 17.89
CA GLN A 18 3.55 5.65 17.31
C GLN A 18 5.08 5.86 17.41
N ARG A 19 5.80 4.99 18.14
CA ARG A 19 7.24 5.09 18.34
C ARG A 19 8.07 4.65 17.15
N ASP A 20 7.51 3.80 16.27
CA ASP A 20 8.24 3.16 15.16
C ASP A 20 8.02 3.81 13.78
N ILE A 21 7.53 5.05 13.74
CA ILE A 21 7.44 5.82 12.47
C ILE A 21 8.82 6.00 11.82
N ASN A 22 9.90 5.80 12.59
CA ASN A 22 11.27 5.88 12.10
C ASN A 22 11.82 4.57 11.55
N ASP A 23 11.11 3.46 11.68
CA ASP A 23 11.59 2.15 11.25
C ASP A 23 11.15 1.88 9.81
N ASN A 24 12.08 2.04 8.87
CA ASN A 24 11.89 1.75 7.43
C ASN A 24 11.39 0.32 7.17
N HIS A 25 11.56 -0.58 8.15
CA HIS A 25 11.19 -1.98 8.02
C HIS A 25 9.70 -2.26 8.25
N MET A 26 8.96 -1.35 8.92
CA MET A 26 7.62 -1.65 9.40
C MET A 26 6.58 -1.92 8.29
N VAL A 27 6.67 -1.19 7.19
CA VAL A 27 5.70 -1.37 6.08
C VAL A 27 6.29 -2.22 4.96
N LYS A 28 7.60 -2.24 4.77
CA LYS A 28 8.31 -2.99 3.73
C LYS A 28 8.05 -4.50 3.80
N GLN A 29 7.98 -5.08 4.99
CA GLN A 29 7.69 -6.51 5.18
C GLN A 29 6.34 -6.95 4.61
N PHE A 30 5.37 -6.03 4.47
CA PHE A 30 4.04 -6.30 3.92
C PHE A 30 3.98 -6.16 2.39
N ALA A 31 5.02 -5.63 1.77
CA ALA A 31 5.15 -5.52 0.31
C ALA A 31 5.87 -6.74 -0.32
N ASN A 32 5.98 -7.86 0.41
CA ASN A 32 6.57 -9.10 -0.10
C ASN A 32 5.63 -9.75 -1.14
N PRO A 33 6.08 -9.94 -2.39
CA PRO A 33 5.24 -10.49 -3.47
C PRO A 33 4.65 -11.87 -3.17
N GLU A 34 5.42 -12.77 -2.54
CA GLU A 34 4.98 -14.13 -2.20
C GLU A 34 3.80 -14.12 -1.23
N LYS A 35 3.89 -13.29 -0.18
CA LYS A 35 2.79 -13.12 0.78
C LYS A 35 1.58 -12.45 0.14
N ILE A 36 1.78 -11.52 -0.77
CA ILE A 36 0.71 -10.85 -1.51
C ILE A 36 -0.03 -11.88 -2.37
N GLU A 37 0.70 -12.71 -3.12
CA GLU A 37 0.10 -13.75 -3.96
C GLU A 37 -0.73 -14.74 -3.13
N GLU A 38 -0.21 -15.21 -2.00
CA GLU A 38 -0.94 -16.06 -1.07
C GLU A 38 -2.23 -15.39 -0.56
N HIS A 39 -2.15 -14.13 -0.23
CA HIS A 39 -3.28 -13.37 0.29
C HIS A 39 -4.39 -13.15 -0.74
N ILE A 40 -4.07 -12.89 -2.00
CA ILE A 40 -5.07 -12.61 -3.05
C ILE A 40 -5.63 -13.89 -3.70
N ARG A 41 -5.00 -15.05 -3.48
CA ARG A 41 -5.48 -16.33 -4.00
C ARG A 41 -6.83 -16.68 -3.38
N PHE A 42 -7.81 -17.08 -4.20
CA PHE A 42 -9.13 -17.48 -3.74
C PHE A 42 -9.60 -18.76 -4.40
N ASP A 43 -10.56 -19.45 -3.78
CA ASP A 43 -11.21 -20.63 -4.33
C ASP A 43 -12.37 -20.18 -5.25
N PRO A 44 -12.34 -20.48 -6.55
CA PRO A 44 -13.40 -20.11 -7.48
C PRO A 44 -14.73 -20.83 -7.21
N THR A 45 -14.74 -21.89 -6.41
CA THR A 45 -15.96 -22.63 -6.07
C THR A 45 -16.79 -21.95 -4.98
N ASN A 46 -16.20 -21.02 -4.21
CA ASN A 46 -16.88 -20.28 -3.12
C ASN A 46 -16.75 -18.76 -3.30
N LEU A 47 -17.53 -18.21 -4.23
CA LEU A 47 -17.46 -16.78 -4.57
C LEU A 47 -17.90 -15.84 -3.43
N ASN A 48 -18.81 -16.28 -2.56
CA ASN A 48 -19.25 -15.45 -1.43
C ASN A 48 -18.16 -15.28 -0.37
N ASP A 49 -17.47 -16.35 -0.01
CA ASP A 49 -16.32 -16.27 0.89
C ASP A 49 -15.18 -15.47 0.26
N ALA A 50 -14.94 -15.63 -1.04
CA ALA A 50 -13.97 -14.84 -1.79
C ALA A 50 -14.28 -13.34 -1.69
N LEU A 51 -15.55 -12.92 -1.85
CA LEU A 51 -15.96 -11.52 -1.75
C LEU A 51 -15.74 -10.94 -0.35
N LEU A 52 -16.11 -11.68 0.70
CA LEU A 52 -15.90 -11.25 2.08
C LEU A 52 -14.41 -11.09 2.38
N ARG A 53 -13.59 -12.06 1.97
CA ARG A 53 -12.14 -12.05 2.14
C ARG A 53 -11.50 -10.89 1.40
N LEU A 54 -11.79 -10.70 0.11
CA LEU A 54 -11.22 -9.62 -0.68
C LEU A 54 -11.62 -8.24 -0.17
N SER A 55 -12.83 -8.07 0.37
CA SER A 55 -13.27 -6.82 0.99
C SER A 55 -12.43 -6.48 2.23
N SER A 56 -12.18 -7.47 3.10
CA SER A 56 -11.31 -7.31 4.27
C SER A 56 -9.86 -7.00 3.86
N MET A 57 -9.36 -7.66 2.83
CA MET A 57 -8.01 -7.44 2.32
C MET A 57 -7.85 -6.07 1.66
N TYR A 58 -8.87 -5.57 0.95
CA TYR A 58 -8.88 -4.22 0.42
C TYR A 58 -8.71 -3.18 1.53
N ALA A 59 -9.45 -3.32 2.64
CA ALA A 59 -9.32 -2.44 3.79
C ALA A 59 -7.95 -2.56 4.45
N TYR A 60 -7.43 -3.77 4.60
CA TYR A 60 -6.11 -4.04 5.17
C TYR A 60 -4.98 -3.37 4.36
N TYR A 61 -4.91 -3.62 3.04
CA TYR A 61 -3.89 -3.01 2.19
C TYR A 61 -4.09 -1.50 2.05
N GLY A 62 -5.33 -1.00 2.12
CA GLY A 62 -5.62 0.43 2.20
C GLY A 62 -5.01 1.08 3.43
N THR A 63 -5.10 0.42 4.59
CA THR A 63 -4.49 0.88 5.84
C THR A 63 -2.96 0.86 5.76
N LEU A 64 -2.38 -0.21 5.20
CA LEU A 64 -0.93 -0.30 5.00
C LEU A 64 -0.41 0.79 4.05
N ALA A 65 -1.12 1.06 2.95
CA ALA A 65 -0.77 2.13 2.02
C ALA A 65 -0.83 3.52 2.69
N ALA A 66 -1.83 3.76 3.55
CA ALA A 66 -1.91 4.98 4.33
C ALA A 66 -0.73 5.14 5.29
N LYS A 67 -0.31 4.07 5.98
CA LYS A 67 0.90 4.07 6.81
C LYS A 67 2.17 4.32 5.98
N GLY A 68 2.31 3.68 4.83
CA GLY A 68 3.41 3.93 3.91
C GLY A 68 3.48 5.40 3.48
N ARG A 69 2.32 6.03 3.25
CA ARG A 69 2.23 7.47 2.94
C ARG A 69 2.71 8.34 4.10
N MET A 70 2.26 8.04 5.33
CA MET A 70 2.71 8.76 6.52
C MET A 70 4.22 8.65 6.72
N GLN A 71 4.78 7.45 6.52
CA GLN A 71 6.22 7.21 6.61
C GLN A 71 7.00 8.01 5.57
N ARG A 72 6.57 7.98 4.31
CA ARG A 72 7.15 8.79 3.23
C ARG A 72 7.14 10.28 3.57
N ASP A 73 6.01 10.79 4.04
CA ASP A 73 5.85 12.22 4.36
C ASP A 73 6.71 12.60 5.57
N GLY A 74 6.87 11.69 6.54
CA GLY A 74 7.82 11.85 7.65
C GLY A 74 9.27 12.01 7.15
N PHE A 75 9.73 11.18 6.21
CA PHE A 75 11.06 11.33 5.61
C PHE A 75 11.21 12.60 4.80
N LYS A 76 10.19 13.02 4.04
CA LYS A 76 10.20 14.31 3.31
C LYS A 76 10.32 15.50 4.26
N ASN A 77 9.59 15.50 5.36
CA ASN A 77 9.69 16.56 6.38
C ASN A 77 11.08 16.57 7.03
N LYS A 78 11.60 15.38 7.39
CA LYS A 78 12.96 15.25 7.93
C LYS A 78 14.02 15.72 6.95
N GLN A 79 13.83 15.50 5.64
CA GLN A 79 14.71 15.97 4.58
C GLN A 79 14.88 17.50 4.62
N VAL A 80 13.78 18.24 4.72
CA VAL A 80 13.82 19.71 4.79
C VAL A 80 14.58 20.20 6.03
N LEU A 81 14.26 19.62 7.19
CA LEU A 81 14.91 19.97 8.45
C LEU A 81 16.41 19.65 8.45
N LEU A 82 16.77 18.48 7.93
CA LEU A 82 18.15 18.02 7.88
C LEU A 82 19.02 18.91 6.97
N ARG A 83 18.50 19.27 5.80
CA ARG A 83 19.18 20.21 4.89
C ARG A 83 19.38 21.58 5.55
N ALA A 84 18.36 22.12 6.19
CA ALA A 84 18.46 23.39 6.91
C ALA A 84 19.48 23.35 8.07
N GLN A 85 19.54 22.25 8.81
CA GLN A 85 20.52 22.05 9.89
C GLN A 85 21.95 21.98 9.33
N LYS A 86 22.16 21.23 8.24
CA LYS A 86 23.47 21.11 7.60
C LYS A 86 23.93 22.41 6.97
N ASP A 87 23.04 23.14 6.31
CA ASP A 87 23.33 24.48 5.77
C ASP A 87 23.85 25.42 6.88
N ARG A 88 23.10 25.52 8.00
CA ARG A 88 23.53 26.35 9.14
C ARG A 88 24.89 25.94 9.70
N ALA A 89 25.15 24.65 9.82
CA ALA A 89 26.41 24.12 10.34
C ALA A 89 27.59 24.47 9.42
N ILE A 90 27.39 24.36 8.09
CA ILE A 90 28.42 24.68 7.09
C ILE A 90 28.73 26.18 7.10
N ARG A 91 27.68 27.04 7.14
CA ARG A 91 27.88 28.50 7.23
C ARG A 91 28.62 28.93 8.50
N LYS A 92 28.26 28.29 9.64
CA LYS A 92 28.94 28.56 10.91
C LYS A 92 30.41 28.19 10.81
N LYS A 93 30.73 26.99 10.31
CA LYS A 93 32.10 26.54 10.15
C LYS A 93 32.90 27.43 9.18
N ALA A 94 32.35 27.75 8.01
CA ALA A 94 33.00 28.63 7.06
C ALA A 94 33.33 30.01 7.67
N LYS A 95 32.45 30.55 8.50
CA LYS A 95 32.69 31.81 9.24
C LYS A 95 33.82 31.67 10.26
N GLU A 96 33.90 30.56 11.00
CA GLU A 96 34.95 30.27 11.97
C GLU A 96 36.32 30.09 11.25
N ASP A 97 36.33 29.46 10.11
CA ASP A 97 37.54 29.20 9.29
C ASP A 97 37.94 30.40 8.42
N GLY A 98 37.14 31.49 8.40
CA GLY A 98 37.38 32.69 7.59
C GLY A 98 37.15 32.47 6.10
N GLU A 99 36.50 31.37 5.70
CA GLU A 99 36.20 31.02 4.33
C GLU A 99 34.96 31.75 3.80
N LYS A 100 35.01 32.21 2.54
CA LYS A 100 33.85 32.80 1.85
C LYS A 100 33.26 31.78 0.90
N LEU A 101 32.27 31.02 1.33
CA LEU A 101 31.52 30.09 0.48
C LEU A 101 30.36 30.80 -0.22
N THR A 102 30.16 30.49 -1.48
CA THR A 102 29.00 30.95 -2.27
C THR A 102 27.80 30.06 -1.99
N GLU A 103 26.57 30.55 -2.24
CA GLU A 103 25.33 29.74 -2.07
C GLU A 103 25.37 28.42 -2.82
N PRO A 104 25.80 28.35 -4.11
CA PRO A 104 25.91 27.08 -4.83
C PRO A 104 26.87 26.09 -4.17
N GLN A 105 28.02 26.59 -3.64
CA GLN A 105 28.98 25.74 -2.92
C GLN A 105 28.40 25.17 -1.64
N ILE A 106 27.73 26.00 -0.84
CA ILE A 106 27.06 25.54 0.38
C ILE A 106 26.05 24.45 0.06
N LYS A 107 25.18 24.68 -0.95
CA LYS A 107 24.18 23.71 -1.39
C LYS A 107 24.83 22.39 -1.84
N ALA A 108 25.89 22.46 -2.63
CA ALA A 108 26.62 21.27 -3.07
C ALA A 108 27.18 20.45 -1.88
N ILE A 109 27.77 21.14 -0.89
CA ILE A 109 28.30 20.51 0.32
C ILE A 109 27.18 19.88 1.15
N VAL A 110 25.99 20.52 1.26
CA VAL A 110 24.84 19.97 1.95
C VAL A 110 24.38 18.67 1.31
N GLU A 111 24.22 18.65 -0.03
CA GLU A 111 23.73 17.49 -0.78
C GLU A 111 24.70 16.29 -0.71
N THR A 112 25.99 16.52 -0.47
CA THR A 112 26.99 15.45 -0.33
C THR A 112 27.08 14.88 1.09
N GLN A 113 26.34 15.43 2.05
CA GLN A 113 26.34 14.92 3.42
C GLN A 113 25.72 13.52 3.50
N LYS A 114 26.44 12.56 4.09
CA LYS A 114 25.97 11.17 4.26
C LYS A 114 24.57 11.08 4.86
N ALA A 115 24.28 11.92 5.86
CA ALA A 115 22.97 11.91 6.52
C ALA A 115 21.84 12.41 5.60
N VAL A 116 22.09 13.35 4.71
CA VAL A 116 21.14 13.83 3.71
C VAL A 116 20.87 12.73 2.69
N ILE A 117 21.94 12.14 2.12
CA ILE A 117 21.83 11.04 1.16
C ILE A 117 21.07 9.84 1.75
N ALA A 118 21.40 9.45 2.98
CA ALA A 118 20.73 8.33 3.65
C ALA A 118 19.22 8.61 3.84
N ASN A 119 18.85 9.82 4.27
CA ASN A 119 17.44 10.19 4.42
C ASN A 119 16.69 10.24 3.08
N ASP A 120 17.35 10.69 2.02
CA ASP A 120 16.77 10.74 0.67
C ASP A 120 16.50 9.33 0.14
N LEU A 121 17.43 8.39 0.35
CA LEU A 121 17.22 6.98 0.02
C LEU A 121 16.04 6.38 0.79
N CYS A 122 15.91 6.68 2.09
CA CYS A 122 14.75 6.26 2.88
C CYS A 122 13.43 6.82 2.34
N ALA A 123 13.40 8.06 1.90
CA ALA A 123 12.22 8.68 1.30
C ALA A 123 11.82 8.00 -0.02
N ILE A 124 12.81 7.67 -0.87
CA ILE A 124 12.61 6.95 -2.14
C ILE A 124 12.07 5.54 -1.86
N GLU A 125 12.69 4.81 -0.94
CA GLU A 125 12.26 3.46 -0.56
C GLU A 125 10.82 3.46 0.00
N SER A 126 10.51 4.39 0.89
CA SER A 126 9.15 4.53 1.44
C SER A 126 8.11 4.86 0.36
N GLN A 127 8.48 5.66 -0.65
CA GLN A 127 7.63 5.93 -1.80
C GLN A 127 7.37 4.66 -2.62
N ALA A 128 8.40 3.86 -2.89
CA ALA A 128 8.27 2.61 -3.63
C ALA A 128 7.35 1.61 -2.89
N VAL A 129 7.56 1.43 -1.59
CA VAL A 129 6.72 0.56 -0.75
C VAL A 129 5.26 1.02 -0.75
N MET A 130 5.01 2.31 -0.54
CA MET A 130 3.67 2.89 -0.60
C MET A 130 2.99 2.60 -1.94
N THR A 131 3.68 2.85 -3.05
CA THR A 131 3.16 2.61 -4.40
C THR A 131 2.84 1.14 -4.61
N SER A 132 3.71 0.22 -4.18
CA SER A 132 3.47 -1.22 -4.28
C SER A 132 2.20 -1.63 -3.53
N LEU A 133 1.98 -1.13 -2.32
CA LEU A 133 0.78 -1.43 -1.53
C LEU A 133 -0.50 -0.85 -2.16
N GLU A 134 -0.42 0.33 -2.78
CA GLU A 134 -1.54 0.92 -3.53
C GLU A 134 -1.90 0.06 -4.75
N VAL A 135 -0.92 -0.42 -5.50
CA VAL A 135 -1.13 -1.34 -6.64
C VAL A 135 -1.80 -2.63 -6.19
N VAL A 136 -1.36 -3.22 -5.08
CA VAL A 136 -1.99 -4.43 -4.51
C VAL A 136 -3.44 -4.17 -4.12
N ARG A 137 -3.71 -3.08 -3.41
CA ARG A 137 -5.07 -2.67 -3.03
C ARG A 137 -5.97 -2.54 -4.26
N ASP A 138 -5.47 -1.89 -5.30
CA ASP A 138 -6.25 -1.65 -6.51
C ASP A 138 -6.48 -2.94 -7.32
N ALA A 139 -5.51 -3.86 -7.34
CA ALA A 139 -5.67 -5.21 -7.90
C ALA A 139 -6.76 -6.01 -7.17
N ILE A 140 -6.78 -5.96 -5.83
CA ILE A 140 -7.83 -6.58 -5.01
C ILE A 140 -9.21 -6.00 -5.34
N LYS A 141 -9.30 -4.67 -5.53
CA LYS A 141 -10.55 -4.02 -5.96
C LYS A 141 -11.05 -4.55 -7.29
N VAL A 142 -10.19 -4.61 -8.30
CA VAL A 142 -10.53 -5.14 -9.63
C VAL A 142 -11.00 -6.59 -9.52
N GLN A 143 -10.30 -7.43 -8.77
CA GLN A 143 -10.67 -8.83 -8.57
C GLN A 143 -12.04 -8.97 -7.90
N ARG A 144 -12.31 -8.21 -6.85
CA ARG A 144 -13.61 -8.16 -6.18
C ARG A 144 -14.73 -7.76 -7.15
N ASP A 145 -14.52 -6.71 -7.93
CA ASP A 145 -15.50 -6.20 -8.87
C ASP A 145 -15.78 -7.23 -9.99
N THR A 146 -14.76 -7.98 -10.43
CA THR A 146 -14.90 -9.10 -11.36
C THR A 146 -15.77 -10.22 -10.79
N ILE A 147 -15.54 -10.62 -9.53
CA ILE A 147 -16.36 -11.67 -8.87
C ILE A 147 -17.82 -11.22 -8.74
N ILE A 148 -18.07 -9.95 -8.43
CA ILE A 148 -19.44 -9.38 -8.38
C ILE A 148 -20.13 -9.53 -9.75
N GLN A 149 -19.43 -9.24 -10.85
CA GLN A 149 -19.99 -9.39 -12.19
C GLN A 149 -20.26 -10.87 -12.54
N LEU A 150 -19.35 -11.77 -12.20
CA LEU A 150 -19.54 -13.21 -12.41
C LEU A 150 -20.78 -13.71 -11.65
N ASN A 151 -20.96 -13.32 -10.40
CA ASN A 151 -22.15 -13.68 -9.61
C ASN A 151 -23.44 -13.16 -10.26
N LYS A 152 -23.46 -11.91 -10.74
CA LYS A 152 -24.62 -11.35 -11.43
C LYS A 152 -24.96 -12.10 -12.71
N ASN A 153 -23.94 -12.45 -13.50
CA ASN A 153 -24.15 -13.19 -14.74
C ASN A 153 -24.70 -14.60 -14.47
N ALA A 154 -24.14 -15.32 -13.48
CA ALA A 154 -24.65 -16.62 -13.09
C ALA A 154 -26.11 -16.56 -12.59
N GLN A 155 -26.49 -15.54 -11.84
CA GLN A 155 -27.88 -15.33 -11.43
C GLN A 155 -28.81 -15.06 -12.64
N ASN A 156 -28.38 -14.22 -13.57
CA ASN A 156 -29.17 -13.91 -14.76
C ASN A 156 -29.38 -15.14 -15.65
N GLU A 157 -28.39 -16.02 -15.78
CA GLU A 157 -28.52 -17.28 -16.52
C GLU A 157 -29.51 -18.22 -15.85
N LEU A 158 -29.49 -18.32 -14.51
CA LEU A 158 -30.44 -19.14 -13.75
C LEU A 158 -31.89 -18.65 -13.90
N TYR A 159 -32.11 -17.34 -13.82
CA TYR A 159 -33.44 -16.75 -13.94
C TYR A 159 -33.90 -16.62 -15.40
N GLY A 160 -33.02 -16.32 -16.35
CA GLY A 160 -33.33 -16.26 -17.78
C GLY A 160 -33.70 -17.62 -18.38
N GLY A 161 -33.08 -18.71 -17.88
CA GLY A 161 -33.43 -20.07 -18.30
C GLY A 161 -34.78 -20.57 -17.85
N MET A 162 -35.36 -20.03 -16.79
CA MET A 162 -36.70 -20.39 -16.32
C MET A 162 -37.84 -19.75 -17.15
N GLY A 163 -37.59 -18.61 -17.80
CA GLY A 163 -38.60 -17.89 -18.59
C GLY A 163 -38.98 -18.53 -19.93
N HIS A 164 -38.12 -19.41 -20.49
CA HIS A 164 -38.34 -20.02 -21.80
C HIS A 164 -39.03 -21.41 -21.77
N ARG A 165 -39.27 -21.99 -20.58
CA ARG A 165 -39.88 -23.31 -20.45
C ARG A 165 -41.43 -23.30 -20.32
N SER A 166 -42.08 -22.16 -20.18
CA SER A 166 -43.54 -22.11 -19.95
C SER A 166 -44.38 -21.83 -21.20
N GLY A 167 -43.80 -21.86 -22.41
CA GLY A 167 -44.48 -21.42 -23.66
C GLY A 167 -44.83 -22.47 -24.71
N SER A 168 -44.68 -23.77 -24.45
CA SER A 168 -44.96 -24.78 -25.52
C SER A 168 -45.84 -25.93 -25.05
N ALA A 169 -47.04 -25.64 -24.55
CA ALA A 169 -48.07 -26.67 -24.35
C ALA A 169 -49.47 -26.05 -24.52
N SER A 170 -49.85 -25.72 -25.75
CA SER A 170 -51.26 -25.70 -26.14
C SER A 170 -51.38 -25.55 -27.64
N GLY A 171 -51.85 -26.61 -28.33
CA GLY A 171 -52.27 -26.50 -29.72
C GLY A 171 -52.25 -27.82 -30.49
N SER A 172 -53.12 -28.76 -30.11
CA SER A 172 -53.58 -29.80 -31.01
C SER A 172 -54.98 -30.23 -30.63
N SER A 173 -55.93 -29.69 -31.33
CA SER A 173 -57.26 -30.34 -31.51
C SER A 173 -57.78 -29.95 -32.89
#